data_68fce0df6d30e7be79ba586ae1931d06
#
_entry.id   68fce0df6d30e7be79ba586ae1931d06
#
_cell.length_a   1.000
_cell.length_b   1.000
_cell.length_c   1.000
_cell.angle_alpha   90.00
_cell.angle_beta   90.00
_cell.angle_gamma   90.00
#
_symmetry.space_group_name_H-M   'P 1'
#
loop_
_entity.id
_entity.type
_entity.pdbx_description
1 polymer ?
#
loop_
_entity_poly.entity_id
_entity_poly.type
_entity_poly.pdbx_seq_one_letter_code
_entity_poly.pdbx_strand_id
1 'polypeptide(L)'
;TDMSLHMVFTGNPGTGKTMMARMMARIYRSLDILSKGQLVEVDRSGLVAGYVGQTAIKTQKVIQKAIGGVLFIDEAYALNGKSENDFGQEAIDTILKAMEDHRDDLVVIVAGYTDLMDRFIHSNPGLESRFNRFLLFEDYTPDEMLDIFKMQCKKGCYQLSDGVEELVGDSVAVSYTHLTLPT
;
A
#
# COMPACT_ATOMS: atom_id res chain seq x y z
N THR A 1 -17.59 3.93 -13.22
CA THR A 1 -16.21 4.41 -12.98
C THR A 1 -15.62 3.57 -11.87
N ASP A 2 -14.77 2.62 -12.25
CA ASP A 2 -14.03 1.79 -11.30
C ASP A 2 -13.14 2.68 -10.44
N MET A 3 -13.48 2.82 -9.17
CA MET A 3 -12.64 3.56 -8.23
C MET A 3 -11.48 2.67 -7.80
N SER A 4 -10.28 3.09 -8.15
CA SER A 4 -9.07 2.40 -7.72
C SER A 4 -8.91 2.50 -6.20
N LEU A 5 -8.66 1.36 -5.53
CA LEU A 5 -8.34 1.30 -4.11
C LEU A 5 -6.84 1.40 -3.83
N HIS A 6 -6.04 1.46 -4.89
CA HIS A 6 -4.59 1.63 -4.74
C HIS A 6 -4.26 3.00 -4.17
N MET A 7 -3.28 3.08 -3.29
CA MET A 7 -2.96 4.31 -2.57
C MET A 7 -1.46 4.58 -2.50
N VAL A 8 -1.13 5.85 -2.34
CA VAL A 8 0.20 6.32 -2.01
C VAL A 8 0.20 6.86 -0.59
N PHE A 9 0.97 6.25 0.29
CA PHE A 9 1.15 6.69 1.68
C PHE A 9 2.44 7.48 1.77
N THR A 10 2.33 8.74 2.18
CA THR A 10 3.49 9.63 2.27
C THR A 10 3.69 10.14 3.70
N GLY A 11 4.93 10.42 4.04
CA GLY A 11 5.30 10.93 5.35
C GLY A 11 6.60 10.36 5.87
N ASN A 12 7.01 10.83 7.03
CA ASN A 12 8.24 10.37 7.68
C ASN A 12 8.12 8.93 8.19
N PRO A 13 9.24 8.21 8.40
CA PRO A 13 9.23 6.89 9.01
C PRO A 13 8.58 6.90 10.40
N GLY A 14 7.96 5.80 10.80
CA GLY A 14 7.38 5.66 12.14
C GLY A 14 6.07 6.40 12.35
N THR A 15 5.37 6.80 11.30
CA THR A 15 4.10 7.53 11.38
C THR A 15 2.85 6.65 11.26
N GLY A 16 3.02 5.32 11.21
CA GLY A 16 1.90 4.38 11.22
C GLY A 16 1.41 3.92 9.84
N LYS A 17 2.20 4.13 8.77
CA LYS A 17 1.82 3.75 7.40
C LYS A 17 1.52 2.26 7.26
N THR A 18 2.43 1.40 7.71
CA THR A 18 2.27 -0.07 7.65
C THR A 18 1.04 -0.53 8.44
N MET A 19 0.81 0.06 9.60
CA MET A 19 -0.33 -0.27 10.45
C MET A 19 -1.66 0.10 9.83
N MET A 20 -1.74 1.27 9.22
CA MET A 20 -2.92 1.69 8.47
C MET A 20 -3.19 0.72 7.31
N ALA A 21 -2.16 0.32 6.57
CA ALA A 21 -2.31 -0.64 5.48
C ALA A 21 -2.82 -1.99 5.98
N ARG A 22 -2.34 -2.46 7.13
CA ARG A 22 -2.80 -3.70 7.75
C ARG A 22 -4.27 -3.63 8.17
N MET A 23 -4.68 -2.52 8.78
CA MET A 23 -6.09 -2.29 9.11
C MET A 23 -6.97 -2.29 7.87
N MET A 24 -6.56 -1.58 6.83
CA MET A 24 -7.30 -1.52 5.56
C MET A 24 -7.48 -2.91 4.96
N ALA A 25 -6.43 -3.74 4.99
CA ALA A 25 -6.51 -5.11 4.49
C ALA A 25 -7.58 -5.93 5.24
N ARG A 26 -7.63 -5.82 6.56
CA ARG A 26 -8.63 -6.51 7.41
C ARG A 26 -10.04 -6.00 7.15
N ILE A 27 -10.21 -4.69 7.04
CA ILE A 27 -11.53 -4.09 6.76
C ILE A 27 -12.01 -4.48 5.38
N TYR A 28 -11.17 -4.43 4.37
CA TYR A 28 -11.54 -4.85 3.02
C TYR A 28 -11.91 -6.34 2.97
N ARG A 29 -11.27 -7.18 3.78
CA ARG A 29 -11.69 -8.56 3.95
C ARG A 29 -13.10 -8.66 4.58
N SER A 30 -13.35 -7.89 5.63
CA SER A 30 -14.65 -7.88 6.31
C SER A 30 -15.79 -7.38 5.42
N LEU A 31 -15.49 -6.52 4.46
CA LEU A 31 -16.44 -5.98 3.49
C LEU A 31 -16.55 -6.81 2.22
N ASP A 32 -15.92 -7.97 2.15
CA ASP A 32 -15.85 -8.84 0.96
C ASP A 32 -15.23 -8.15 -0.28
N ILE A 33 -14.42 -7.10 -0.08
CA ILE A 33 -13.66 -6.45 -1.15
C ILE A 33 -12.42 -7.27 -1.49
N LEU A 34 -11.76 -7.83 -0.47
CA LEU A 34 -10.62 -8.73 -0.62
C LEU A 34 -10.99 -10.11 -0.08
N SER A 35 -10.53 -11.15 -0.75
CA SER A 35 -10.89 -12.53 -0.40
C SER A 35 -10.17 -13.06 0.84
N LYS A 36 -8.96 -12.53 1.16
CA LYS A 36 -8.11 -13.02 2.26
C LYS A 36 -7.75 -11.97 3.30
N GLY A 37 -7.41 -10.75 2.87
CA GLY A 37 -7.12 -9.63 3.77
C GLY A 37 -5.75 -9.65 4.43
N GLN A 38 -4.77 -10.40 3.89
CA GLN A 38 -3.40 -10.37 4.38
C GLN A 38 -2.64 -9.15 3.87
N LEU A 39 -1.62 -8.75 4.61
CA LEU A 39 -0.67 -7.73 4.17
C LEU A 39 0.68 -8.39 3.84
N VAL A 40 1.19 -8.13 2.66
CA VAL A 40 2.55 -8.48 2.27
C VAL A 40 3.36 -7.21 2.18
N GLU A 41 4.29 -7.02 3.11
CA GLU A 41 5.18 -5.86 3.15
C GLU A 41 6.51 -6.19 2.49
N VAL A 42 6.97 -5.32 1.61
CA VAL A 42 8.19 -5.52 0.84
C VAL A 42 8.85 -4.18 0.53
N ASP A 43 10.14 -4.19 0.28
CA ASP A 43 10.90 -3.08 -0.29
C ASP A 43 11.59 -3.52 -1.59
N ARG A 44 12.46 -2.64 -2.14
CA ARG A 44 13.21 -2.97 -3.37
C ARG A 44 13.96 -4.30 -3.25
N SER A 45 14.58 -4.59 -2.12
CA SER A 45 15.38 -5.81 -1.95
C SER A 45 14.56 -7.08 -2.08
N GLY A 46 13.27 -7.02 -1.76
CA GLY A 46 12.35 -8.14 -1.91
C GLY A 46 11.79 -8.32 -3.33
N LEU A 47 11.97 -7.34 -4.20
CA LEU A 47 11.39 -7.31 -5.55
C LEU A 47 12.44 -7.46 -6.66
N VAL A 48 13.58 -6.81 -6.51
CA VAL A 48 14.60 -6.71 -7.55
C VAL A 48 15.66 -7.79 -7.36
N ALA A 49 16.01 -8.47 -8.44
CA ALA A 49 17.10 -9.45 -8.51
C ALA A 49 18.34 -8.84 -9.18
N GLY A 50 19.48 -9.55 -9.08
CA GLY A 50 20.75 -9.06 -9.61
C GLY A 50 21.05 -9.47 -11.05
N TYR A 51 20.15 -10.21 -11.71
CA TYR A 51 20.39 -10.76 -13.04
C TYR A 51 19.22 -10.53 -13.98
N VAL A 52 19.52 -10.46 -15.27
CA VAL A 52 18.52 -10.29 -16.34
C VAL A 52 17.45 -11.40 -16.27
N GLY A 53 16.18 -11.01 -16.34
CA GLY A 53 15.04 -11.93 -16.34
C GLY A 53 14.64 -12.48 -14.98
N GLN A 54 15.40 -12.24 -13.93
CA GLN A 54 15.12 -12.76 -12.60
C GLN A 54 14.20 -11.84 -11.76
N THR A 55 14.18 -10.56 -12.07
CA THR A 55 13.36 -9.59 -11.33
C THR A 55 11.87 -9.85 -11.51
N ALA A 56 11.41 -10.09 -12.73
CA ALA A 56 10.00 -10.39 -12.98
C ALA A 56 9.55 -11.64 -12.20
N ILE A 57 10.36 -12.69 -12.18
CA ILE A 57 10.08 -13.94 -11.47
C ILE A 57 10.00 -13.67 -9.96
N LYS A 58 10.97 -12.95 -9.40
CA LYS A 58 11.00 -12.60 -7.98
C LYS A 58 9.80 -11.75 -7.57
N THR A 59 9.48 -10.75 -8.38
CA THR A 59 8.34 -9.86 -8.15
C THR A 59 7.01 -10.63 -8.23
N GLN A 60 6.85 -11.51 -9.21
CA GLN A 60 5.65 -12.34 -9.36
C GLN A 60 5.42 -13.25 -8.15
N LYS A 61 6.48 -13.80 -7.56
CA LYS A 61 6.37 -14.61 -6.33
C LYS A 61 5.84 -13.81 -5.16
N VAL A 62 6.28 -12.56 -5.02
CA VAL A 62 5.76 -11.65 -3.99
C VAL A 62 4.29 -11.32 -4.25
N ILE A 63 3.95 -10.99 -5.50
CA ILE A 63 2.57 -10.69 -5.89
C ILE A 63 1.63 -11.87 -5.59
N GLN A 64 2.05 -13.10 -5.89
CA GLN A 64 1.24 -14.30 -5.62
C GLN A 64 0.88 -14.43 -4.14
N LYS A 65 1.79 -14.06 -3.25
CA LYS A 65 1.52 -14.04 -1.80
C LYS A 65 0.54 -12.93 -1.40
N ALA A 66 0.45 -11.87 -2.17
CA ALA A 66 -0.39 -10.71 -1.88
C ALA A 66 -1.80 -10.81 -2.47
N ILE A 67 -2.02 -11.66 -3.47
CA ILE A 67 -3.35 -11.83 -4.09
C ILE A 67 -4.37 -12.24 -3.01
N GLY A 68 -5.49 -11.56 -3.02
CA GLY A 68 -6.51 -11.66 -1.98
C GLY A 68 -6.31 -10.69 -0.83
N GLY A 69 -5.25 -9.89 -0.86
CA GLY A 69 -4.88 -8.94 0.20
C GLY A 69 -4.23 -7.68 -0.33
N VAL A 70 -3.36 -7.12 0.47
CA VAL A 70 -2.65 -5.86 0.18
C VAL A 70 -1.15 -6.12 -0.01
N LEU A 71 -0.61 -5.63 -1.10
CA LEU A 71 0.83 -5.51 -1.32
C LEU A 71 1.27 -4.11 -0.90
N PHE A 72 2.09 -4.03 0.14
CA PHE A 72 2.63 -2.78 0.67
C PHE A 72 4.12 -2.68 0.30
N ILE A 73 4.45 -1.68 -0.52
CA ILE A 73 5.81 -1.46 -1.00
C ILE A 73 6.39 -0.23 -0.30
N ASP A 74 7.29 -0.47 0.64
CA ASP A 74 7.94 0.60 1.37
C ASP A 74 9.11 1.20 0.58
N GLU A 75 9.28 2.51 0.68
CA GLU A 75 10.29 3.26 -0.07
C GLU A 75 10.26 2.92 -1.58
N ALA A 76 9.07 2.92 -2.16
CA ALA A 76 8.85 2.46 -3.54
C ALA A 76 9.65 3.25 -4.58
N TYR A 77 10.02 4.50 -4.30
CA TYR A 77 10.88 5.30 -5.18
C TYR A 77 12.25 4.65 -5.41
N ALA A 78 12.69 3.75 -4.55
CA ALA A 78 13.96 3.02 -4.74
C ALA A 78 13.91 2.10 -5.97
N LEU A 79 12.73 1.82 -6.52
CA LEU A 79 12.56 1.08 -7.77
C LEU A 79 12.93 1.90 -9.01
N ASN A 80 12.95 3.23 -8.90
CA ASN A 80 13.48 4.10 -9.95
C ASN A 80 15.00 4.05 -9.94
N GLY A 81 15.57 3.27 -10.84
CA GLY A 81 17.00 3.16 -10.98
C GLY A 81 17.62 4.34 -11.72
N LYS A 82 18.92 4.57 -11.47
CA LYS A 82 19.70 5.64 -12.08
C LYS A 82 20.54 5.18 -13.27
N SER A 83 20.50 3.90 -13.64
CA SER A 83 21.31 3.33 -14.73
C SER A 83 20.48 2.49 -15.67
N GLU A 84 20.93 2.37 -16.92
CA GLU A 84 20.28 1.53 -17.93
C GLU A 84 20.22 0.04 -17.55
N ASN A 85 21.06 -0.40 -16.64
CA ASN A 85 21.11 -1.78 -16.15
C ASN A 85 20.34 -1.97 -14.83
N ASP A 86 19.45 -1.05 -14.48
CA ASP A 86 18.66 -1.16 -13.26
C ASP A 86 17.38 -1.96 -13.53
N PHE A 87 17.22 -3.05 -12.81
CA PHE A 87 16.06 -3.94 -12.95
C PHE A 87 14.80 -3.46 -12.21
N GLY A 88 14.83 -2.29 -11.59
CA GLY A 88 13.68 -1.74 -10.89
C GLY A 88 12.48 -1.49 -11.80
N GLN A 89 12.72 -1.05 -13.05
CA GLN A 89 11.66 -0.85 -14.04
C GLN A 89 10.92 -2.15 -14.35
N GLU A 90 11.64 -3.27 -14.45
CA GLU A 90 11.04 -4.59 -14.66
C GLU A 90 10.09 -4.96 -13.50
N ALA A 91 10.46 -4.63 -12.25
CA ALA A 91 9.59 -4.82 -11.10
C ALA A 91 8.35 -3.95 -11.19
N ILE A 92 8.49 -2.67 -11.54
CA ILE A 92 7.36 -1.74 -11.72
C ILE A 92 6.40 -2.27 -12.78
N ASP A 93 6.90 -2.67 -13.94
CA ASP A 93 6.09 -3.18 -15.05
C ASP A 93 5.33 -4.46 -14.64
N THR A 94 5.98 -5.35 -13.89
CA THR A 94 5.37 -6.58 -13.38
C THR A 94 4.23 -6.27 -12.39
N ILE A 95 4.44 -5.30 -11.50
CA ILE A 95 3.42 -4.86 -10.54
C ILE A 95 2.24 -4.22 -11.27
N LEU A 96 2.49 -3.32 -12.22
CA LEU A 96 1.43 -2.65 -12.98
C LEU A 96 0.57 -3.65 -13.75
N LYS A 97 1.18 -4.67 -14.34
CA LYS A 97 0.45 -5.74 -15.01
C LYS A 97 -0.42 -6.54 -14.03
N ALA A 98 0.12 -6.88 -12.88
CA ALA A 98 -0.60 -7.62 -11.85
C ALA A 98 -1.80 -6.83 -11.32
N MET A 99 -1.68 -5.52 -11.17
CA MET A 99 -2.78 -4.64 -10.78
C MET A 99 -3.95 -4.69 -11.77
N GLU A 100 -3.65 -4.86 -13.04
CA GLU A 100 -4.64 -5.02 -14.09
C GLU A 100 -5.25 -6.44 -14.07
N ASP A 101 -4.40 -7.46 -14.02
CA ASP A 101 -4.81 -8.87 -14.08
C ASP A 101 -5.62 -9.30 -12.83
N HIS A 102 -5.34 -8.71 -11.68
CA HIS A 102 -5.95 -9.05 -10.38
C HIS A 102 -6.68 -7.87 -9.74
N ARG A 103 -7.19 -6.94 -10.53
CA ARG A 103 -7.83 -5.70 -10.04
C ARG A 103 -9.00 -5.93 -9.08
N ASP A 104 -9.64 -7.09 -9.15
CA ASP A 104 -10.79 -7.42 -8.29
C ASP A 104 -10.37 -7.99 -6.92
N ASP A 105 -9.11 -8.39 -6.75
CA ASP A 105 -8.65 -9.06 -5.53
C ASP A 105 -7.20 -8.75 -5.16
N LEU A 106 -6.73 -7.57 -5.49
CA LEU A 106 -5.40 -7.08 -5.10
C LEU A 106 -5.42 -5.57 -4.93
N VAL A 107 -4.98 -5.11 -3.77
CA VAL A 107 -4.75 -3.69 -3.50
C VAL A 107 -3.26 -3.46 -3.33
N VAL A 108 -2.71 -2.47 -4.02
CA VAL A 108 -1.30 -2.09 -3.89
C VAL A 108 -1.21 -0.73 -3.21
N ILE A 109 -0.41 -0.65 -2.16
CA ILE A 109 -0.10 0.57 -1.46
C ILE A 109 1.41 0.80 -1.55
N VAL A 110 1.80 1.94 -2.08
CA VAL A 110 3.21 2.36 -2.15
C VAL A 110 3.45 3.46 -1.12
N ALA A 111 4.60 3.43 -0.46
CA ALA A 111 4.87 4.32 0.67
C ALA A 111 6.29 4.88 0.63
N GLY A 112 6.46 6.07 1.20
CA GLY A 112 7.76 6.73 1.33
C GLY A 112 7.65 8.21 1.68
N TYR A 113 8.77 8.92 1.59
CA TYR A 113 8.83 10.35 1.80
C TYR A 113 7.99 11.09 0.76
N THR A 114 7.31 12.16 1.17
CA THR A 114 6.33 12.88 0.35
C THR A 114 6.91 13.34 -0.99
N ASP A 115 8.02 14.05 -0.99
CA ASP A 115 8.59 14.59 -2.22
C ASP A 115 9.11 13.50 -3.16
N LEU A 116 9.72 12.46 -2.61
CA LEU A 116 10.25 11.34 -3.39
C LEU A 116 9.13 10.50 -4.00
N MET A 117 8.05 10.27 -3.26
CA MET A 117 6.89 9.53 -3.76
C MET A 117 6.16 10.31 -4.85
N ASP A 118 6.01 11.63 -4.69
CA ASP A 118 5.40 12.48 -5.70
C ASP A 118 6.16 12.38 -7.04
N ARG A 119 7.47 12.51 -7.01
CA ARG A 119 8.32 12.37 -8.20
C ARG A 119 8.24 10.96 -8.80
N PHE A 120 8.24 9.94 -7.95
CA PHE A 120 8.17 8.55 -8.38
C PHE A 120 6.88 8.26 -9.15
N ILE A 121 5.75 8.66 -8.61
CA ILE A 121 4.44 8.43 -9.25
C ILE A 121 4.34 9.19 -10.58
N HIS A 122 4.79 10.45 -10.63
CA HIS A 122 4.71 11.27 -11.85
C HIS A 122 5.79 10.94 -12.89
N SER A 123 6.78 10.13 -12.54
CA SER A 123 7.83 9.72 -13.49
C SER A 123 7.39 8.64 -14.48
N ASN A 124 6.25 8.00 -14.25
CA ASN A 124 5.78 6.86 -15.03
C ASN A 124 4.28 6.99 -15.28
N PRO A 125 3.83 7.05 -16.55
CA PRO A 125 2.41 7.19 -16.87
C PRO A 125 1.54 6.05 -16.31
N GLY A 126 2.07 4.84 -16.26
CA GLY A 126 1.38 3.68 -15.69
C GLY A 126 1.13 3.82 -14.19
N LEU A 127 2.13 4.32 -13.45
CA LEU A 127 1.98 4.63 -12.03
C LEU A 127 0.99 5.77 -11.81
N GLU A 128 1.13 6.84 -12.57
CA GLU A 128 0.28 8.02 -12.44
C GLU A 128 -1.20 7.70 -12.70
N SER A 129 -1.50 6.86 -13.66
CA SER A 129 -2.89 6.47 -13.97
C SER A 129 -3.51 5.55 -12.91
N ARG A 130 -2.72 4.77 -12.17
CA ARG A 130 -3.21 3.81 -11.18
C ARG A 130 -3.16 4.32 -9.74
N PHE A 131 -2.24 5.24 -9.44
CA PHE A 131 -2.05 5.79 -8.10
C PHE A 131 -2.45 7.26 -8.08
N ASN A 132 -3.73 7.51 -7.86
CA ASN A 132 -4.30 8.86 -7.81
C ASN A 132 -4.81 9.27 -6.42
N ARG A 133 -4.62 8.41 -5.41
CA ARG A 133 -5.02 8.68 -4.03
C ARG A 133 -3.78 8.76 -3.15
N PHE A 134 -3.55 9.94 -2.58
CA PHE A 134 -2.42 10.22 -1.70
C PHE A 134 -2.92 10.44 -0.28
N LEU A 135 -2.30 9.80 0.68
CA LEU A 135 -2.58 9.99 2.10
C LEU A 135 -1.30 10.41 2.81
N LEU A 136 -1.32 11.63 3.36
CA LEU A 136 -0.20 12.17 4.13
C LEU A 136 -0.32 11.71 5.59
N PHE A 137 0.75 11.11 6.10
CA PHE A 137 0.87 10.68 7.49
C PHE A 137 1.69 11.70 8.27
N GLU A 138 1.05 12.29 9.27
CA GLU A 138 1.66 13.15 10.26
C GLU A 138 1.57 12.46 11.63
N ASP A 139 1.77 13.19 12.73
CA ASP A 139 1.60 12.65 14.07
C ASP A 139 0.11 12.63 14.43
N TYR A 140 -0.62 11.62 13.98
CA TYR A 140 -2.04 11.46 14.23
C TYR A 140 -2.32 10.72 15.54
N THR A 141 -3.36 11.16 16.27
CA THR A 141 -3.95 10.38 17.34
C THR A 141 -4.74 9.19 16.77
N PRO A 142 -5.05 8.15 17.59
CA PRO A 142 -5.90 7.05 17.14
C PRO A 142 -7.25 7.50 16.57
N ASP A 143 -7.89 8.50 17.18
CA ASP A 143 -9.18 9.03 16.71
C ASP A 143 -9.03 9.72 15.35
N GLU A 144 -7.98 10.51 15.17
CA GLU A 144 -7.68 11.14 13.89
C GLU A 144 -7.41 10.11 12.78
N MET A 145 -6.68 9.03 13.08
CA MET A 145 -6.43 7.93 12.13
C MET A 145 -7.73 7.24 11.74
N LEU A 146 -8.63 7.01 12.70
CA LEU A 146 -9.95 6.43 12.45
C LEU A 146 -10.78 7.33 11.53
N ASP A 147 -10.81 8.64 11.78
CA ASP A 147 -11.53 9.62 10.97
C ASP A 147 -11.01 9.63 9.52
N ILE A 148 -9.69 9.60 9.34
CA ILE A 148 -9.06 9.53 8.02
C ILE A 148 -9.48 8.26 7.30
N PHE A 149 -9.48 7.11 7.99
CA PHE A 149 -9.90 5.84 7.43
C PHE A 149 -11.37 5.87 6.98
N LYS A 150 -12.26 6.38 7.82
CA LYS A 150 -13.69 6.54 7.49
C LYS A 150 -13.88 7.40 6.24
N MET A 151 -13.14 8.49 6.14
CA MET A 151 -13.19 9.38 4.97
C MET A 151 -12.74 8.65 3.70
N GLN A 152 -11.69 7.85 3.76
CA GLN A 152 -11.24 7.06 2.61
C GLN A 152 -12.27 6.02 2.20
N CYS A 153 -12.93 5.36 3.15
CA CYS A 153 -14.02 4.43 2.86
C CYS A 153 -15.21 5.12 2.18
N LYS A 154 -15.58 6.31 2.60
CA LYS A 154 -16.65 7.10 1.96
C LYS A 154 -16.30 7.48 0.53
N LYS A 155 -15.06 7.90 0.26
CA LYS A 155 -14.57 8.18 -1.09
C LYS A 155 -14.61 6.95 -1.98
N GLY A 156 -14.44 5.75 -1.40
CA GLY A 156 -14.57 4.47 -2.08
C GLY A 156 -16.01 3.99 -2.27
N CYS A 157 -17.01 4.78 -1.90
CA CYS A 157 -18.43 4.40 -1.90
C CYS A 157 -18.76 3.22 -0.98
N TYR A 158 -17.96 3.01 0.07
CA TYR A 158 -18.19 1.97 1.07
C TYR A 158 -18.73 2.58 2.35
N GLN A 159 -19.70 1.90 2.98
CA GLN A 159 -20.18 2.24 4.31
C GLN A 159 -19.65 1.21 5.30
N LEU A 160 -19.07 1.71 6.40
CA LEU A 160 -18.69 0.86 7.51
C LEU A 160 -19.91 0.57 8.38
N SER A 161 -20.11 -0.69 8.75
CA SER A 161 -21.05 -1.03 9.80
C SER A 161 -20.49 -0.63 11.18
N ASP A 162 -21.37 -0.45 12.17
CA ASP A 162 -20.95 -0.06 13.54
C ASP A 162 -19.92 -1.03 14.13
N GLY A 163 -20.08 -2.34 13.88
CA GLY A 163 -19.12 -3.34 14.35
C GLY A 163 -17.75 -3.24 13.70
N VAL A 164 -17.69 -2.82 12.44
CA VAL A 164 -16.41 -2.59 11.74
C VAL A 164 -15.72 -1.34 12.28
N GLU A 165 -16.47 -0.29 12.57
CA GLU A 165 -15.93 0.94 13.18
C GLU A 165 -15.30 0.66 14.55
N GLU A 166 -15.96 -0.14 15.38
CA GLU A 166 -15.43 -0.55 16.68
C GLU A 166 -14.12 -1.34 16.52
N LEU A 167 -14.10 -2.31 15.62
CA LEU A 167 -12.89 -3.11 15.34
C LEU A 167 -11.72 -2.24 14.88
N VAL A 168 -11.96 -1.27 14.00
CA VAL A 168 -10.93 -0.32 13.53
C VAL A 168 -10.45 0.54 14.70
N GLY A 169 -11.35 1.06 15.53
CA GLY A 169 -11.00 1.86 16.68
C GLY A 169 -10.09 1.13 17.65
N ASP A 170 -10.43 -0.09 18.00
CA ASP A 170 -9.62 -0.95 18.87
C ASP A 170 -8.26 -1.26 18.26
N SER A 171 -8.22 -1.59 16.98
CA SER A 171 -6.96 -1.88 16.28
C SER A 171 -6.03 -0.68 16.22
N VAL A 172 -6.55 0.51 15.96
CA VAL A 172 -5.79 1.77 15.95
C VAL A 172 -5.25 2.07 17.35
N ALA A 173 -6.08 1.95 18.38
CA ALA A 173 -5.69 2.22 19.76
C ALA A 173 -4.57 1.28 20.22
N VAL A 174 -4.69 -0.02 20.00
CA VAL A 174 -3.66 -1.02 20.34
C VAL A 174 -2.36 -0.71 19.61
N SER A 175 -2.44 -0.44 18.33
CA SER A 175 -1.27 -0.16 17.50
C SER A 175 -0.54 1.10 17.95
N TYR A 176 -1.26 2.16 18.27
CA TYR A 176 -0.71 3.41 18.80
C TYR A 176 -0.02 3.18 20.15
N THR A 177 -0.62 2.39 21.03
CA THR A 177 -0.05 2.06 22.34
C THR A 177 1.28 1.34 22.20
N HIS A 178 1.40 0.40 21.23
CA HIS A 178 2.65 -0.29 20.95
C HIS A 178 3.73 0.61 20.38
N LEU A 179 3.36 1.65 19.62
CA LEU A 179 4.32 2.60 19.04
C LEU A 179 4.84 3.63 20.04
N THR A 180 4.08 3.93 21.08
CA THR A 180 4.43 4.95 22.08
C THR A 180 5.22 4.42 23.27
N LEU A 181 5.56 3.14 23.27
CA LEU A 181 6.47 2.58 24.28
C LEU A 181 7.92 2.66 23.77
N PRO A 182 8.61 3.79 23.98
CA PRO A 182 10.04 3.79 23.82
C PRO A 182 10.65 3.15 25.03
N THR A 183 11.64 2.39 24.80
CA THR A 183 12.86 2.61 25.60
C THR A 183 13.98 1.93 25.18
#